data_e3c0c09face93a8ea08c350a29c2ec07
#
_entry.id   e3c0c09face93a8ea08c350a29c2ec07
#
_cell.length_a   1.000
_cell.length_b   1.000
_cell.length_c   1.000
_cell.angle_alpha   90.00
_cell.angle_beta   90.00
_cell.angle_gamma   90.00
#
_symmetry.space_group_name_H-M   'P 1'
#
loop_
_entity.id
_entity.type
_entity.pdbx_description
1 polymer ?
#
loop_
_entity_poly.entity_id
_entity_poly.type
_entity_poly.pdbx_seq_one_letter_code
_entity_poly.pdbx_strand_id
1 'polypeptide(L)'
;MQGKVFFTKDIHHIHTSQVKSILLRLPNWLGDSVMVSPAFEWLKKSFETAQFTLVGTKASCGIYERDKRVKAIFIDTTKAASCRIIATKALANKIGTHDIAISFSNTFFSALLLYWSKSPLRIGYGKNARNFLLSHPLTLHKYHQNRLK
;
A
#
# COMPACT_ATOMS: atom_id res chain seq x y z
N MET A 1 4.94 -20.25 8.84
CA MET A 1 4.51 -19.55 10.07
C MET A 1 3.83 -18.26 9.67
N GLN A 2 2.57 -18.15 9.97
CA GLN A 2 1.83 -16.91 9.71
C GLN A 2 2.08 -15.94 10.87
N GLY A 3 2.80 -14.86 10.62
CA GLY A 3 2.87 -13.75 11.56
C GLY A 3 1.47 -13.15 11.72
N LYS A 4 0.90 -13.17 12.92
CA LYS A 4 -0.36 -12.48 13.20
C LYS A 4 -0.14 -10.98 13.04
N VAL A 5 -0.81 -10.37 12.09
CA VAL A 5 -0.84 -8.92 11.93
C VAL A 5 -1.96 -8.39 12.81
N PHE A 6 -1.63 -7.56 13.78
CA PHE A 6 -2.62 -6.91 14.63
C PHE A 6 -2.84 -5.48 14.16
N PHE A 7 -4.09 -5.14 13.97
CA PHE A 7 -4.48 -3.76 13.70
C PHE A 7 -4.56 -2.99 15.03
N THR A 8 -4.00 -1.80 15.04
CA THR A 8 -4.04 -0.92 16.23
C THR A 8 -5.39 -0.22 16.41
N LYS A 9 -6.27 -0.31 15.44
CA LYS A 9 -7.66 0.16 15.48
C LYS A 9 -8.58 -0.89 14.86
N ASP A 10 -9.74 -1.08 15.47
CA ASP A 10 -10.73 -2.04 14.97
C ASP A 10 -11.26 -1.65 13.57
N ILE A 11 -11.10 -2.57 12.62
CA ILE A 11 -11.60 -2.42 11.24
C ILE A 11 -12.96 -3.16 11.12
N HIS A 12 -13.70 -3.29 12.20
CA HIS A 12 -14.92 -4.11 12.25
C HIS A 12 -16.10 -3.66 11.37
N HIS A 13 -15.95 -2.53 10.66
CA HIS A 13 -17.07 -1.94 9.91
C HIS A 13 -16.82 -1.77 8.40
N ILE A 14 -15.81 -2.45 7.82
CA ILE A 14 -15.62 -2.38 6.37
C ILE A 14 -16.49 -3.43 5.69
N HIS A 15 -17.57 -2.97 5.05
CA HIS A 15 -18.34 -3.81 4.15
C HIS A 15 -17.56 -3.98 2.84
N THR A 16 -16.97 -5.14 2.63
CA THR A 16 -16.13 -5.43 1.47
C THR A 16 -16.84 -5.20 0.14
N SER A 17 -18.17 -5.39 0.11
CA SER A 17 -19.01 -5.12 -1.06
C SER A 17 -19.13 -3.64 -1.43
N GLN A 18 -18.87 -2.74 -0.50
CA GLN A 18 -18.94 -1.28 -0.74
C GLN A 18 -17.61 -0.71 -1.25
N VAL A 19 -16.52 -1.46 -1.14
CA VAL A 19 -15.21 -1.03 -1.62
C VAL A 19 -15.13 -1.23 -3.13
N LYS A 20 -14.96 -0.13 -3.86
CA LYS A 20 -14.91 -0.10 -5.33
C LYS A 20 -13.51 0.19 -5.87
N SER A 21 -12.67 0.85 -5.09
CA SER A 21 -11.34 1.26 -5.51
C SER A 21 -10.30 1.05 -4.41
N ILE A 22 -9.19 0.44 -4.77
CA ILE A 22 -8.07 0.19 -3.86
C ILE A 22 -6.77 0.67 -4.51
N LEU A 23 -6.05 1.52 -3.80
CA LEU A 23 -4.72 2.00 -4.16
C LEU A 23 -3.66 1.13 -3.50
N LEU A 24 -2.74 0.58 -4.29
CA LEU A 24 -1.61 -0.19 -3.79
C LEU A 24 -0.29 0.53 -4.12
N ARG A 25 0.44 0.91 -3.09
CA ARG A 25 1.82 1.39 -3.23
C ARG A 25 2.77 0.21 -3.12
N LEU A 26 3.31 -0.22 -4.25
CA LEU A 26 4.23 -1.36 -4.34
C LEU A 26 5.60 -1.03 -3.74
N PRO A 27 6.36 -2.03 -3.28
CA PRO A 27 7.75 -1.85 -2.90
C PRO A 27 8.60 -1.35 -4.07
N ASN A 28 9.73 -0.72 -3.76
CA ASN A 28 10.64 -0.19 -4.79
C ASN A 28 11.48 -1.29 -5.48
N TRP A 29 11.69 -2.40 -4.81
CA TRP A 29 12.51 -3.50 -5.30
C TRP A 29 11.65 -4.57 -5.95
N LEU A 30 12.13 -5.11 -7.08
CA LEU A 30 11.43 -6.13 -7.86
C LEU A 30 11.13 -7.38 -7.04
N GLY A 31 12.11 -7.88 -6.29
CA GLY A 31 11.95 -9.07 -5.44
C GLY A 31 10.88 -8.89 -4.37
N ASP A 32 10.87 -7.73 -3.69
CA ASP A 32 9.84 -7.41 -2.69
C ASP A 32 8.46 -7.29 -3.33
N SER A 33 8.38 -6.79 -4.55
CA SER A 33 7.12 -6.68 -5.30
C SER A 33 6.57 -8.04 -5.71
N VAL A 34 7.43 -9.01 -6.03
CA VAL A 34 7.01 -10.41 -6.25
C VAL A 34 6.41 -11.00 -4.97
N MET A 35 7.00 -10.68 -3.81
CA MET A 35 6.51 -11.13 -2.50
C MET A 35 5.12 -10.56 -2.13
N VAL A 36 4.67 -9.51 -2.79
CA VAL A 36 3.33 -8.94 -2.62
C VAL A 36 2.25 -9.79 -3.30
N SER A 37 2.61 -10.64 -4.25
CA SER A 37 1.65 -11.42 -5.05
C SER A 37 0.62 -12.19 -4.23
N PRO A 38 0.97 -12.92 -3.16
CA PRO A 38 -0.04 -13.61 -2.33
C PRO A 38 -1.03 -12.65 -1.67
N ALA A 39 -0.55 -11.51 -1.18
CA ALA A 39 -1.40 -10.49 -0.57
C ALA A 39 -2.33 -9.86 -1.61
N PHE A 40 -1.84 -9.60 -2.82
CA PHE A 40 -2.65 -9.06 -3.91
C PHE A 40 -3.75 -10.05 -4.34
N GLU A 41 -3.42 -11.34 -4.47
CA GLU A 41 -4.43 -12.38 -4.76
C GLU A 41 -5.50 -12.45 -3.66
N TRP A 42 -5.08 -12.36 -2.40
CA TRP A 42 -6.01 -12.35 -1.28
C TRP A 42 -6.92 -11.12 -1.30
N LEU A 43 -6.38 -9.94 -1.61
CA LEU A 43 -7.15 -8.69 -1.75
C LEU A 43 -8.17 -8.81 -2.88
N LYS A 44 -7.81 -9.37 -4.02
CA LYS A 44 -8.73 -9.59 -5.15
C LYS A 44 -9.89 -10.50 -4.77
N LYS A 45 -9.65 -11.55 -3.99
CA LYS A 45 -10.67 -12.45 -3.49
C LYS A 45 -11.56 -11.81 -2.43
N SER A 46 -10.98 -11.02 -1.55
CA SER A 46 -11.70 -10.36 -0.45
C SER A 46 -12.58 -9.20 -0.93
N PHE A 47 -12.14 -8.51 -1.98
CA PHE A 47 -12.81 -7.34 -2.56
C PHE A 47 -13.16 -7.60 -4.03
N GLU A 48 -14.12 -8.50 -4.25
CA GLU A 48 -14.44 -9.01 -5.58
C GLU A 48 -14.85 -7.94 -6.60
N THR A 49 -15.48 -6.87 -6.13
CA THR A 49 -15.96 -5.77 -6.98
C THR A 49 -14.98 -4.60 -7.11
N ALA A 50 -13.88 -4.61 -6.36
CA ALA A 50 -12.92 -3.52 -6.36
C ALA A 50 -11.99 -3.58 -7.56
N GLN A 51 -11.64 -2.39 -8.07
CA GLN A 51 -10.56 -2.20 -9.04
C GLN A 51 -9.32 -1.64 -8.35
N PHE A 52 -8.16 -1.99 -8.86
CA PHE A 52 -6.88 -1.64 -8.25
C PHE A 52 -6.15 -0.59 -9.07
N THR A 53 -5.58 0.38 -8.38
CA THR A 53 -4.62 1.34 -8.91
C THR A 53 -3.25 1.03 -8.29
N LEU A 54 -2.24 0.85 -9.11
CA LEU A 54 -0.89 0.55 -8.66
C LEU A 54 0.01 1.78 -8.75
N VAL A 55 0.85 1.98 -7.77
CA VAL A 55 1.89 3.00 -7.76
C VAL A 55 3.22 2.36 -7.36
N GLY A 56 4.25 2.57 -8.13
CA GLY A 56 5.55 2.02 -7.83
C GLY A 56 6.58 2.31 -8.92
N THR A 57 7.71 1.62 -8.87
CA THR A 57 8.70 1.68 -9.94
C THR A 57 8.17 0.97 -11.19
N LYS A 58 8.76 1.28 -12.34
CA LYS A 58 8.40 0.62 -13.60
C LYS A 58 8.53 -0.91 -13.51
N ALA A 59 9.61 -1.39 -12.90
CA ALA A 59 9.84 -2.82 -12.71
C ALA A 59 8.79 -3.47 -11.80
N SER A 60 8.47 -2.84 -10.67
CA SER A 60 7.48 -3.35 -9.73
C SER A 60 6.06 -3.40 -10.32
N CYS A 61 5.65 -2.35 -10.99
CA CYS A 61 4.34 -2.28 -11.64
C CYS A 61 4.22 -3.25 -12.82
N GLY A 62 5.31 -3.47 -13.55
CA GLY A 62 5.34 -4.36 -14.71
C GLY A 62 4.96 -5.81 -14.40
N ILE A 63 5.14 -6.25 -13.16
CA ILE A 63 4.72 -7.61 -12.73
C ILE A 63 3.19 -7.78 -12.87
N TYR A 64 2.44 -6.72 -12.59
CA TYR A 64 0.97 -6.77 -12.47
C TYR A 64 0.25 -6.03 -13.60
N GLU A 65 0.95 -5.47 -14.58
CA GLU A 65 0.34 -4.62 -15.63
C GLU A 65 -0.71 -5.33 -16.49
N ARG A 66 -0.62 -6.65 -16.59
CA ARG A 66 -1.56 -7.47 -17.37
C ARG A 66 -2.75 -8.00 -16.57
N ASP A 67 -2.79 -7.72 -15.27
CA ASP A 67 -3.90 -8.16 -14.44
C ASP A 67 -5.16 -7.35 -14.78
N LYS A 68 -6.24 -8.04 -15.11
CA LYS A 68 -7.53 -7.43 -15.51
C LYS A 68 -8.17 -6.58 -14.42
N ARG A 69 -7.80 -6.80 -13.17
CA ARG A 69 -8.29 -6.03 -12.02
C ARG A 69 -7.52 -4.74 -11.80
N VAL A 70 -6.42 -4.55 -12.49
CA VAL A 70 -5.62 -3.32 -12.45
C VAL A 70 -6.19 -2.32 -13.46
N LYS A 71 -6.77 -1.24 -12.94
CA LYS A 71 -7.39 -0.17 -13.74
C LYS A 71 -6.39 0.86 -14.21
N ALA A 72 -5.44 1.23 -13.36
CA ALA A 72 -4.47 2.29 -13.64
C ALA A 72 -3.13 1.99 -12.96
N ILE A 73 -2.06 2.45 -13.59
CA ILE A 73 -0.70 2.34 -13.07
C ILE A 73 -0.04 3.72 -13.12
N PHE A 74 0.55 4.13 -12.01
CA PHE A 74 1.35 5.35 -11.90
C PHE A 74 2.79 5.00 -11.54
N ILE A 75 3.72 5.42 -12.37
CA ILE A 75 5.14 5.20 -12.09
C ILE A 75 5.65 6.32 -11.18
N ASP A 76 6.19 5.93 -10.03
CA ASP A 76 6.74 6.85 -9.05
C ASP A 76 8.17 7.28 -9.44
N THR A 77 8.29 8.48 -9.96
CA THR A 77 9.57 9.12 -10.32
C THR A 77 9.96 10.22 -9.33
N THR A 78 9.30 10.31 -8.19
CA THR A 78 9.50 11.42 -7.23
C THR A 78 10.91 11.49 -6.66
N LYS A 79 11.65 10.38 -6.61
CA LYS A 79 13.05 10.37 -6.18
C LYS A 79 13.98 11.20 -7.07
N ALA A 80 13.67 11.30 -8.34
CA ALA A 80 14.46 12.04 -9.33
C ALA A 80 14.09 13.53 -9.40
N ALA A 81 13.02 13.94 -8.73
CA ALA A 81 12.55 15.32 -8.74
C ALA A 81 13.44 16.25 -7.90
N SER A 82 13.55 17.51 -8.32
CA SER A 82 14.29 18.54 -7.58
C SER A 82 13.71 18.80 -6.19
N CYS A 83 12.39 18.74 -6.04
CA CYS A 83 11.71 18.78 -4.75
C CYS A 83 10.77 17.58 -4.63
N ARG A 84 11.19 16.58 -3.86
CA ARG A 84 10.45 15.34 -3.70
C ARG A 84 9.08 15.52 -3.03
N ILE A 85 8.97 16.47 -2.10
CA ILE A 85 7.72 16.79 -1.41
C ILE A 85 6.67 17.28 -2.40
N ILE A 86 7.03 18.26 -3.25
CA ILE A 86 6.13 18.80 -4.28
C ILE A 86 5.76 17.73 -5.29
N ALA A 87 6.73 16.93 -5.74
CA ALA A 87 6.50 15.84 -6.68
C ALA A 87 5.57 14.76 -6.11
N THR A 88 5.72 14.41 -4.84
CA THR A 88 4.83 13.46 -4.16
C THR A 88 3.41 13.99 -4.07
N LYS A 89 3.24 15.27 -3.73
CA LYS A 89 1.92 15.89 -3.69
C LYS A 89 1.26 15.94 -5.07
N ALA A 90 2.01 16.29 -6.10
CA ALA A 90 1.52 16.29 -7.48
C ALA A 90 1.09 14.89 -7.94
N LEU A 91 1.89 13.87 -7.62
CA LEU A 91 1.56 12.48 -7.91
C LEU A 91 0.29 12.04 -7.17
N ALA A 92 0.15 12.36 -5.89
CA ALA A 92 -1.04 12.05 -5.10
C ALA A 92 -2.30 12.70 -5.68
N ASN A 93 -2.21 13.95 -6.13
CA ASN A 93 -3.33 14.64 -6.77
C ASN A 93 -3.73 13.97 -8.11
N LYS A 94 -2.76 13.49 -8.85
CA LYS A 94 -2.98 12.75 -10.11
C LYS A 94 -3.69 11.42 -9.89
N ILE A 95 -3.28 10.69 -8.85
CA ILE A 95 -3.85 9.40 -8.46
C ILE A 95 -5.29 9.56 -7.98
N GLY A 96 -5.55 10.58 -7.18
CA GLY A 96 -6.86 10.84 -6.60
C GLY A 96 -7.20 9.94 -5.41
N THR A 97 -8.45 10.08 -4.94
CA THR A 97 -8.96 9.37 -3.76
C THR A 97 -9.43 7.96 -4.12
N HIS A 98 -9.10 7.00 -3.26
CA HIS A 98 -9.55 5.62 -3.32
C HIS A 98 -10.25 5.27 -1.99
N ASP A 99 -11.10 4.24 -2.00
CA ASP A 99 -11.78 3.78 -0.78
C ASP A 99 -10.78 3.24 0.23
N ILE A 100 -9.80 2.49 -0.24
CA ILE A 100 -8.69 1.96 0.58
C ILE A 100 -7.37 2.28 -0.13
N ALA A 101 -6.38 2.68 0.64
CA ALA A 101 -5.01 2.84 0.18
C ALA A 101 -4.06 2.00 1.05
N ILE A 102 -3.29 1.13 0.44
CA ILE A 102 -2.38 0.21 1.13
C ILE A 102 -0.95 0.46 0.65
N SER A 103 -0.02 0.62 1.57
CA SER A 103 1.39 0.72 1.27
C SER A 103 2.15 -0.55 1.69
N PHE A 104 2.74 -1.21 0.73
CA PHE A 104 3.73 -2.26 0.94
C PHE A 104 5.16 -1.74 1.04
N SER A 105 5.36 -0.45 0.78
CA SER A 105 6.63 0.23 0.94
C SER A 105 6.76 0.83 2.34
N ASN A 106 7.94 0.73 2.94
CA ASN A 106 8.23 1.20 4.29
C ASN A 106 8.82 2.63 4.33
N THR A 107 8.78 3.36 3.22
CA THR A 107 9.34 4.71 3.18
C THR A 107 8.36 5.75 3.71
N PHE A 108 8.88 6.84 4.26
CA PHE A 108 8.08 7.98 4.70
C PHE A 108 7.24 8.57 3.54
N PHE A 109 7.84 8.72 2.37
CA PHE A 109 7.16 9.29 1.21
C PHE A 109 6.03 8.41 0.68
N SER A 110 6.09 7.10 0.86
CA SER A 110 4.97 6.23 0.50
C SER A 110 3.75 6.46 1.38
N ALA A 111 3.95 6.65 2.68
CA ALA A 111 2.88 7.02 3.60
C ALA A 111 2.34 8.43 3.33
N LEU A 112 3.21 9.37 3.01
CA LEU A 112 2.84 10.74 2.65
C LEU A 112 2.01 10.78 1.35
N LEU A 113 2.35 9.95 0.37
CA LEU A 113 1.58 9.76 -0.85
C LEU A 113 0.15 9.30 -0.55
N LEU A 114 0.00 8.29 0.31
CA LEU A 114 -1.30 7.80 0.74
C LEU A 114 -2.10 8.90 1.46
N TYR A 115 -1.46 9.62 2.35
CA TYR A 115 -2.09 10.71 3.08
C TYR A 115 -2.64 11.81 2.15
N TRP A 116 -1.83 12.24 1.19
CA TRP A 116 -2.24 13.27 0.24
C TRP A 116 -3.20 12.79 -0.85
N SER A 117 -3.32 11.49 -1.07
CA SER A 117 -4.37 10.95 -1.93
C SER A 117 -5.78 11.15 -1.34
N LYS A 118 -5.86 11.56 -0.06
CA LYS A 118 -7.11 11.77 0.69
C LYS A 118 -7.99 10.53 0.82
N SER A 119 -7.40 9.36 0.68
CA SER A 119 -8.13 8.11 0.89
C SER A 119 -8.48 7.95 2.38
N PRO A 120 -9.75 7.62 2.72
CA PRO A 120 -10.20 7.57 4.11
C PRO A 120 -9.53 6.46 4.91
N LEU A 121 -9.27 5.32 4.29
CA LEU A 121 -8.62 4.19 4.90
C LEU A 121 -7.22 4.02 4.33
N ARG A 122 -6.22 4.25 5.16
CA ARG A 122 -4.80 4.17 4.78
C ARG A 122 -4.10 3.14 5.66
N ILE A 123 -3.65 2.06 5.05
CA ILE A 123 -3.05 0.90 5.72
C ILE A 123 -1.57 0.78 5.34
N GLY A 124 -0.73 0.54 6.31
CA GLY A 124 0.69 0.29 6.09
C GLY A 124 1.41 0.02 7.40
N TYR A 125 2.67 -0.38 7.32
CA TYR A 125 3.46 -0.62 8.52
C TYR A 125 3.84 0.67 9.21
N GLY A 126 3.59 0.73 10.52
CA GLY A 126 3.89 1.86 11.39
C GLY A 126 5.35 1.91 11.81
N LYS A 127 6.24 2.34 10.92
CA LYS A 127 7.65 2.57 11.18
C LYS A 127 8.08 3.94 10.66
N ASN A 128 9.24 4.43 11.10
CA ASN A 128 9.85 5.67 10.58
C ASN A 128 8.94 6.90 10.68
N ALA A 129 8.29 7.10 11.82
CA ALA A 129 7.39 8.23 12.10
C ALA A 129 6.20 8.35 11.12
N ARG A 130 5.74 7.22 10.56
CA ARG A 130 4.63 7.18 9.59
C ARG A 130 3.25 7.06 10.22
N ASN A 131 3.17 6.74 11.51
CA ASN A 131 1.91 6.37 12.18
C ASN A 131 0.83 7.45 12.05
N PHE A 132 1.21 8.72 12.08
CA PHE A 132 0.26 9.83 11.95
C PHE A 132 -0.27 10.02 10.53
N LEU A 133 0.43 9.52 9.51
CA LEU A 133 0.01 9.58 8.11
C LEU A 133 -0.93 8.43 7.73
N LEU A 134 -0.91 7.35 8.49
CA LEU A 134 -1.73 6.17 8.27
C LEU A 134 -2.94 6.18 9.19
N SER A 135 -4.12 5.86 8.65
CA SER A 135 -5.33 5.70 9.47
C SER A 135 -5.30 4.40 10.28
N HIS A 136 -4.70 3.36 9.71
CA HIS A 136 -4.58 2.02 10.30
C HIS A 136 -3.14 1.50 10.19
N PRO A 137 -2.22 1.99 11.02
CA PRO A 137 -0.86 1.49 11.03
C PRO A 137 -0.82 0.04 11.53
N LEU A 138 -0.10 -0.81 10.79
CA LEU A 138 0.14 -2.20 11.17
C LEU A 138 1.42 -2.30 11.99
N THR A 139 1.38 -3.03 13.08
CA THR A 139 2.56 -3.37 13.86
C THR A 139 3.00 -4.81 13.56
N LEU A 140 4.26 -4.97 13.19
CA LEU A 140 4.87 -6.29 13.13
C LEU A 140 5.23 -6.71 14.55
N HIS A 141 4.54 -7.70 15.08
CA HIS A 141 5.04 -8.41 16.23
C HIS A 141 6.33 -9.13 15.83
N LYS A 142 7.48 -8.67 16.32
CA LYS A 142 8.68 -9.48 16.32
C LYS A 142 8.40 -10.68 17.21
N TYR A 143 8.18 -11.85 16.61
CA TYR A 143 8.37 -13.08 17.33
C TYR A 143 9.81 -13.07 17.84
N HIS A 144 9.99 -12.96 19.15
CA HIS A 144 11.22 -13.40 19.76
C HIS A 144 11.36 -14.88 19.39
N GLN A 145 12.20 -15.16 18.41
CA GLN A 145 12.74 -16.48 18.27
C GLN A 145 13.55 -16.73 19.54
N ASN A 146 12.91 -17.33 20.55
CA ASN A 146 13.65 -18.08 21.52
C ASN A 146 14.35 -19.19 20.73
N ARG A 147 15.57 -18.93 20.30
CA ARG A 147 16.46 -20.00 19.87
C ARG A 147 16.63 -20.90 21.07
N LEU A 148 15.97 -22.04 21.03
CA LEU A 148 16.39 -23.18 21.82
C LEU A 148 17.84 -23.43 21.46
N LYS A 149 18.72 -23.16 22.41
CA LYS A 149 20.09 -23.60 22.32
C LYS A 149 20.13 -25.13 22.47
#